data_fcaf7ce4a5ea87af6b29be8e46b449dd
#
_entry.id   fcaf7ce4a5ea87af6b29be8e46b449dd
#
_cell.length_a   1.000
_cell.length_b   1.000
_cell.length_c   1.000
_cell.angle_alpha   90.00
_cell.angle_beta   90.00
_cell.angle_gamma   90.00
#
_symmetry.space_group_name_H-M   'P 1'
#
loop_
_entity.id
_entity.type
_entity.pdbx_description
1 polymer ?
#
loop_
_entity_poly.entity_id
_entity_poly.type
_entity_poly.pdbx_seq_one_letter_code
_entity_poly.pdbx_strand_id
1 'polypeptide(L)'
;ILARLQPGARAYFMGPGEPPDVPSGVKAIDLWKDERLVCENAYLTAEGAIVAALRASERAIHDCECLIVGWGRIGKALTELLVGMNAPVTVASRSTQGRNGAIERGARAADTAELEEALPGKQIVFSTPPARVLDEKRLRRLDEDAMVIDLSSAPYGVDVEAARRLGVRAWREPGLPGRYCP
;
A
#
# COMPACT_ATOMS: atom_id res chain seq x y z
N ILE A 1 -20.63 -21.15 -7.43
CA ILE A 1 -19.51 -22.13 -7.42
C ILE A 1 -19.46 -22.85 -6.08
N LEU A 2 -19.46 -22.15 -4.94
CA LEU A 2 -19.32 -22.76 -3.60
C LEU A 2 -20.43 -23.78 -3.30
N ALA A 3 -21.68 -23.52 -3.72
CA ALA A 3 -22.82 -24.43 -3.50
C ALA A 3 -22.68 -25.81 -4.19
N ARG A 4 -21.70 -26.00 -5.05
CA ARG A 4 -21.44 -27.28 -5.78
C ARG A 4 -20.30 -28.11 -5.15
N LEU A 5 -19.71 -27.62 -4.04
CA LEU A 5 -18.62 -28.34 -3.37
C LEU A 5 -19.18 -29.59 -2.66
N GLN A 6 -18.45 -30.67 -2.76
CA GLN A 6 -18.81 -31.94 -2.13
C GLN A 6 -18.34 -31.98 -0.65
N PRO A 7 -19.00 -32.76 0.21
CA PRO A 7 -18.49 -33.01 1.55
C PRO A 7 -17.03 -33.46 1.55
N GLY A 8 -16.21 -32.95 2.48
CA GLY A 8 -14.77 -33.17 2.55
C GLY A 8 -13.91 -32.20 1.72
N ALA A 9 -14.50 -31.37 0.85
CA ALA A 9 -13.78 -30.34 0.13
C ALA A 9 -13.29 -29.21 1.06
N ARG A 10 -12.26 -28.48 0.61
CA ARG A 10 -11.73 -27.29 1.28
C ARG A 10 -11.98 -26.07 0.40
N ALA A 11 -12.64 -25.05 0.94
CA ALA A 11 -12.81 -23.76 0.29
C ALA A 11 -11.83 -22.76 0.91
N TYR A 12 -10.88 -22.27 0.12
CA TYR A 12 -9.94 -21.24 0.57
C TYR A 12 -10.48 -19.88 0.17
N PHE A 13 -10.42 -18.93 1.07
CA PHE A 13 -10.78 -17.54 0.79
C PHE A 13 -9.76 -16.58 1.39
N MET A 14 -9.64 -15.42 0.76
CA MET A 14 -8.75 -14.36 1.20
C MET A 14 -9.47 -13.03 0.94
N GLY A 15 -9.87 -12.35 2.00
CA GLY A 15 -10.60 -11.10 1.88
C GLY A 15 -11.06 -10.56 3.24
N PRO A 16 -11.36 -9.27 3.33
CA PRO A 16 -11.96 -8.70 4.52
C PRO A 16 -13.41 -9.20 4.64
N GLY A 17 -13.79 -9.65 5.82
CA GLY A 17 -15.16 -10.07 6.13
C GLY A 17 -15.26 -11.49 6.69
N GLU A 18 -16.49 -11.92 6.88
CA GLU A 18 -16.78 -13.28 7.33
C GLU A 18 -16.54 -14.32 6.22
N PRO A 19 -16.19 -15.55 6.59
CA PRO A 19 -16.08 -16.63 5.62
C PRO A 19 -17.36 -16.77 4.79
N PRO A 20 -17.24 -17.08 3.50
CA PRO A 20 -18.42 -17.34 2.69
C PRO A 20 -19.16 -18.58 3.21
N ASP A 21 -20.49 -18.56 3.11
CA ASP A 21 -21.30 -19.74 3.38
C ASP A 21 -20.89 -20.89 2.47
N VAL A 22 -20.56 -22.03 3.09
CA VAL A 22 -20.18 -23.26 2.41
C VAL A 22 -21.13 -24.40 2.78
N PRO A 23 -21.36 -25.38 1.88
CA PRO A 23 -22.19 -26.53 2.18
C PRO A 23 -21.71 -27.33 3.41
N SER A 24 -22.65 -28.03 4.04
CA SER A 24 -22.31 -28.93 5.14
C SER A 24 -21.25 -29.94 4.74
N GLY A 25 -20.24 -30.12 5.62
CA GLY A 25 -19.10 -30.98 5.38
C GLY A 25 -17.97 -30.37 4.54
N VAL A 26 -18.10 -29.14 4.09
CA VAL A 26 -17.02 -28.37 3.45
C VAL A 26 -16.30 -27.54 4.52
N LYS A 27 -14.95 -27.51 4.49
CA LYS A 27 -14.15 -26.70 5.41
C LYS A 27 -13.78 -25.38 4.74
N ALA A 28 -14.29 -24.27 5.26
CA ALA A 28 -13.83 -22.92 4.90
C ALA A 28 -12.49 -22.61 5.59
N ILE A 29 -11.50 -22.15 4.85
CA ILE A 29 -10.15 -21.82 5.32
C ILE A 29 -9.86 -20.38 4.98
N ASP A 30 -9.70 -19.57 6.03
CA ASP A 30 -9.35 -18.16 5.93
C ASP A 30 -7.83 -18.00 5.80
N LEU A 31 -7.38 -17.61 4.61
CA LEU A 31 -5.97 -17.39 4.32
C LEU A 31 -5.42 -16.09 4.96
N TRP A 32 -6.29 -15.15 5.37
CA TRP A 32 -5.86 -13.97 6.15
C TRP A 32 -5.30 -14.35 7.54
N LYS A 33 -5.59 -15.56 8.03
CA LYS A 33 -5.05 -16.06 9.30
C LYS A 33 -3.67 -16.69 9.16
N ASP A 34 -3.20 -16.89 7.95
CA ASP A 34 -1.84 -17.33 7.68
C ASP A 34 -0.94 -16.10 7.53
N GLU A 35 -0.24 -15.75 8.62
CA GLU A 35 0.62 -14.57 8.69
C GLU A 35 1.76 -14.63 7.65
N ARG A 36 2.31 -15.81 7.36
CA ARG A 36 3.33 -15.97 6.34
C ARG A 36 2.80 -15.60 4.97
N LEU A 37 1.65 -16.17 4.59
CA LEU A 37 1.01 -15.88 3.31
C LEU A 37 0.66 -14.39 3.17
N VAL A 38 0.15 -13.78 4.24
CA VAL A 38 -0.22 -12.35 4.23
C VAL A 38 1.03 -11.46 4.13
N CYS A 39 2.15 -11.84 4.74
CA CYS A 39 3.41 -11.13 4.58
C CYS A 39 3.96 -11.29 3.16
N GLU A 40 3.98 -12.49 2.59
CA GLU A 40 4.40 -12.72 1.21
C GLU A 40 3.55 -11.90 0.22
N ASN A 41 2.22 -11.91 0.39
CA ASN A 41 1.31 -11.09 -0.42
C ASN A 41 1.58 -9.58 -0.29
N ALA A 42 2.05 -9.11 0.86
CA ALA A 42 2.46 -7.71 1.04
C ALA A 42 3.72 -7.36 0.25
N TYR A 43 4.70 -8.27 0.15
CA TYR A 43 5.87 -8.09 -0.72
C TYR A 43 5.49 -8.05 -2.20
N LEU A 44 4.65 -8.97 -2.68
CA LEU A 44 4.15 -8.94 -4.05
C LEU A 44 3.37 -7.65 -4.36
N THR A 45 2.62 -7.15 -3.37
CA THR A 45 1.93 -5.85 -3.49
C THR A 45 2.92 -4.71 -3.61
N ALA A 46 3.99 -4.72 -2.82
CA ALA A 46 5.02 -3.69 -2.84
C ALA A 46 5.82 -3.70 -4.16
N GLU A 47 6.21 -4.87 -4.65
CA GLU A 47 6.84 -5.01 -5.97
C GLU A 47 5.94 -4.47 -7.09
N GLY A 48 4.67 -4.87 -7.09
CA GLY A 48 3.69 -4.38 -8.06
C GLY A 48 3.49 -2.86 -7.99
N ALA A 49 3.54 -2.26 -6.80
CA ALA A 49 3.45 -0.82 -6.61
C ALA A 49 4.68 -0.09 -7.20
N ILE A 50 5.88 -0.65 -7.04
CA ILE A 50 7.11 -0.13 -7.63
C ILE A 50 7.03 -0.23 -9.16
N VAL A 51 6.55 -1.35 -9.71
CA VAL A 51 6.34 -1.50 -11.16
C VAL A 51 5.32 -0.47 -11.67
N ALA A 52 4.24 -0.22 -10.95
CA ALA A 52 3.25 0.80 -11.31
C ALA A 52 3.87 2.21 -11.32
N ALA A 53 4.71 2.52 -10.32
CA ALA A 53 5.45 3.77 -10.25
C ALA A 53 6.42 3.94 -11.43
N LEU A 54 7.23 2.92 -11.73
CA LEU A 54 8.18 2.93 -12.85
C LEU A 54 7.49 3.11 -14.21
N ARG A 55 6.34 2.48 -14.42
CA ARG A 55 5.56 2.62 -15.66
C ARG A 55 4.93 4.00 -15.82
N ALA A 56 4.60 4.65 -14.72
CA ALA A 56 4.01 5.98 -14.72
C ALA A 56 5.06 7.11 -14.70
N SER A 57 6.32 6.78 -14.45
CA SER A 57 7.43 7.72 -14.32
C SER A 57 8.41 7.58 -15.47
N GLU A 58 9.03 8.69 -15.87
CA GLU A 58 10.21 8.69 -16.75
C GLU A 58 11.52 8.64 -15.95
N ARG A 59 11.44 8.42 -14.63
CA ARG A 59 12.57 8.44 -13.70
C ARG A 59 12.88 7.06 -13.14
N ALA A 60 14.15 6.82 -12.80
CA ALA A 60 14.53 5.66 -12.00
C ALA A 60 14.05 5.82 -10.55
N ILE A 61 13.93 4.71 -9.83
CA ILE A 61 13.64 4.73 -8.39
C ILE A 61 14.89 5.18 -7.60
N HIS A 62 16.08 4.86 -8.08
CA HIS A 62 17.33 5.33 -7.50
C HIS A 62 17.33 6.86 -7.37
N ASP A 63 17.68 7.36 -6.19
CA ASP A 63 17.64 8.79 -5.81
C ASP A 63 16.26 9.48 -5.89
N CYS A 64 15.17 8.73 -6.11
CA CYS A 64 13.83 9.26 -6.13
C CYS A 64 13.30 9.45 -4.70
N GLU A 65 12.96 10.68 -4.31
CA GLU A 65 12.38 10.98 -3.00
C GLU A 65 11.00 10.33 -2.86
N CYS A 66 10.94 9.27 -2.04
CA CYS A 66 9.73 8.49 -1.81
C CYS A 66 9.13 8.78 -0.42
N LEU A 67 7.80 8.88 -0.36
CA LEU A 67 7.05 8.92 0.88
C LEU A 67 6.13 7.70 0.96
N ILE A 68 6.20 6.96 2.06
CA ILE A 68 5.28 5.88 2.37
C ILE A 68 4.40 6.34 3.53
N VAL A 69 3.09 6.42 3.31
CA VAL A 69 2.12 6.67 4.38
C VAL A 69 1.63 5.33 4.91
N GLY A 70 1.91 5.07 6.20
CA GLY A 70 1.55 3.85 6.91
C GLY A 70 2.71 2.87 7.10
N TRP A 71 2.71 2.20 8.28
CA TRP A 71 3.71 1.21 8.71
C TRP A 71 3.07 -0.18 8.91
N GLY A 72 2.17 -0.55 8.00
CA GLY A 72 1.61 -1.90 7.93
C GLY A 72 2.54 -2.88 7.18
N ARG A 73 2.03 -4.07 6.85
CA ARG A 73 2.80 -5.10 6.11
C ARG A 73 3.31 -4.55 4.77
N ILE A 74 2.46 -3.90 3.99
CA ILE A 74 2.84 -3.29 2.69
C ILE A 74 3.84 -2.16 2.89
N GLY A 75 3.61 -1.27 3.87
CA GLY A 75 4.53 -0.16 4.14
C GLY A 75 5.94 -0.63 4.52
N LYS A 76 6.04 -1.72 5.31
CA LYS A 76 7.32 -2.35 5.67
C LYS A 76 8.03 -2.93 4.44
N ALA A 77 7.31 -3.69 3.62
CA ALA A 77 7.85 -4.29 2.40
C ALA A 77 8.33 -3.21 1.40
N LEU A 78 7.51 -2.17 1.18
CA LEU A 78 7.91 -1.01 0.35
C LEU A 78 9.18 -0.33 0.87
N THR A 79 9.28 -0.15 2.19
CA THR A 79 10.46 0.49 2.79
C THR A 79 11.72 -0.33 2.50
N GLU A 80 11.69 -1.63 2.71
CA GLU A 80 12.83 -2.51 2.44
C GLU A 80 13.25 -2.50 0.97
N LEU A 81 12.29 -2.62 0.06
CA LEU A 81 12.55 -2.65 -1.37
C LEU A 81 13.09 -1.31 -1.87
N LEU A 82 12.47 -0.19 -1.51
CA LEU A 82 12.87 1.13 -1.98
C LEU A 82 14.23 1.57 -1.41
N VAL A 83 14.49 1.29 -0.13
CA VAL A 83 15.82 1.52 0.49
C VAL A 83 16.88 0.65 -0.20
N GLY A 84 16.56 -0.63 -0.49
CA GLY A 84 17.44 -1.51 -1.26
C GLY A 84 17.72 -1.04 -2.69
N MET A 85 16.83 -0.22 -3.26
CA MET A 85 17.02 0.44 -4.56
C MET A 85 17.71 1.81 -4.45
N ASN A 86 18.25 2.17 -3.28
CA ASN A 86 18.87 3.45 -2.95
C ASN A 86 17.94 4.67 -3.14
N ALA A 87 16.63 4.51 -2.97
CA ALA A 87 15.71 5.63 -2.90
C ALA A 87 15.79 6.31 -1.52
N PRO A 88 15.81 7.64 -1.42
CA PRO A 88 15.59 8.35 -0.17
C PRO A 88 14.14 8.17 0.29
N VAL A 89 13.92 7.29 1.28
CA VAL A 89 12.58 6.94 1.77
C VAL A 89 12.25 7.71 3.05
N THR A 90 11.06 8.29 3.09
CA THR A 90 10.44 8.80 4.32
C THR A 90 9.19 7.96 4.62
N VAL A 91 9.00 7.53 5.86
CA VAL A 91 7.81 6.81 6.30
C VAL A 91 7.01 7.66 7.28
N ALA A 92 5.76 7.94 6.96
CA ALA A 92 4.83 8.61 7.87
C ALA A 92 4.03 7.57 8.66
N SER A 93 4.19 7.54 9.98
CA SER A 93 3.48 6.61 10.86
C SER A 93 2.94 7.28 12.11
N ARG A 94 1.72 6.90 12.53
CA ARG A 94 1.10 7.40 13.78
C ARG A 94 1.82 6.91 15.03
N SER A 95 2.35 5.69 15.00
CA SER A 95 2.97 5.09 16.18
C SER A 95 4.48 5.34 16.23
N THR A 96 4.99 5.61 17.42
CA THR A 96 6.43 5.72 17.66
C THR A 96 7.15 4.42 17.28
N GLN A 97 6.57 3.26 17.58
CA GLN A 97 7.11 1.97 17.16
C GLN A 97 7.26 1.88 15.63
N GLY A 98 6.27 2.37 14.88
CA GLY A 98 6.34 2.39 13.42
C GLY A 98 7.44 3.31 12.90
N ARG A 99 7.60 4.48 13.50
CA ARG A 99 8.67 5.42 13.15
C ARG A 99 10.05 4.84 13.43
N ASN A 100 10.24 4.26 14.62
CA ASN A 100 11.51 3.60 14.97
C ASN A 100 11.82 2.44 14.02
N GLY A 101 10.84 1.59 13.71
CA GLY A 101 11.02 0.49 12.77
C GLY A 101 11.35 0.92 11.33
N ALA A 102 10.91 2.12 10.92
CA ALA A 102 11.31 2.72 9.64
C ALA A 102 12.78 3.17 9.68
N ILE A 103 13.19 3.83 10.76
CA ILE A 103 14.59 4.27 10.96
C ILE A 103 15.54 3.08 10.98
N GLU A 104 15.18 1.99 11.68
CA GLU A 104 15.97 0.75 11.73
C GLU A 104 16.19 0.14 10.34
N ARG A 105 15.30 0.40 9.38
CA ARG A 105 15.41 -0.04 7.98
C ARG A 105 16.06 0.98 7.05
N GLY A 106 16.67 2.03 7.59
CA GLY A 106 17.38 3.05 6.82
C GLY A 106 16.50 4.14 6.21
N ALA A 107 15.22 4.21 6.58
CA ALA A 107 14.32 5.28 6.15
C ALA A 107 14.33 6.46 7.14
N ARG A 108 13.97 7.64 6.67
CA ARG A 108 13.55 8.76 7.52
C ARG A 108 12.13 8.49 8.03
N ALA A 109 11.78 9.07 9.17
CA ALA A 109 10.46 8.90 9.75
C ALA A 109 9.79 10.25 10.02
N ALA A 110 8.47 10.31 9.84
CA ALA A 110 7.63 11.45 10.19
C ALA A 110 6.40 10.99 10.97
N ASP A 111 5.82 11.87 11.78
CA ASP A 111 4.50 11.63 12.34
C ASP A 111 3.42 11.89 11.28
N THR A 112 2.39 11.06 11.23
CA THR A 112 1.25 11.30 10.32
C THR A 112 0.51 12.61 10.66
N ALA A 113 0.63 13.11 11.89
CA ALA A 113 0.10 14.42 12.27
C ALA A 113 0.82 15.56 11.53
N GLU A 114 2.11 15.37 11.20
CA GLU A 114 2.98 16.32 10.50
C GLU A 114 3.13 15.97 9.01
N LEU A 115 2.17 15.21 8.45
CA LEU A 115 2.23 14.74 7.07
C LEU A 115 2.33 15.87 6.05
N GLU A 116 1.71 17.02 6.32
CA GLU A 116 1.76 18.22 5.46
C GLU A 116 3.18 18.78 5.31
N GLU A 117 4.05 18.55 6.28
CA GLU A 117 5.45 18.98 6.27
C GLU A 117 6.35 17.97 5.56
N ALA A 118 5.91 16.71 5.52
CA ALA A 118 6.65 15.62 4.88
C ALA A 118 6.38 15.48 3.37
N LEU A 119 5.33 16.13 2.83
CA LEU A 119 4.91 16.01 1.43
C LEU A 119 5.77 16.80 0.44
N PRO A 120 6.21 18.05 0.73
CA PRO A 120 7.02 18.81 -0.21
C PRO A 120 8.32 18.09 -0.60
N GLY A 121 8.71 18.18 -1.87
CA GLY A 121 9.90 17.53 -2.43
C GLY A 121 9.74 16.03 -2.67
N LYS A 122 8.57 15.44 -2.42
CA LYS A 122 8.32 14.01 -2.68
C LYS A 122 7.87 13.78 -4.11
N GLN A 123 8.58 12.90 -4.79
CA GLN A 123 8.32 12.56 -6.18
C GLN A 123 7.32 11.39 -6.30
N ILE A 124 7.38 10.43 -5.37
CA ILE A 124 6.46 9.30 -5.33
C ILE A 124 5.90 9.15 -3.90
N VAL A 125 4.57 9.13 -3.80
CA VAL A 125 3.87 8.91 -2.53
C VAL A 125 3.06 7.62 -2.62
N PHE A 126 3.32 6.66 -1.74
CA PHE A 126 2.55 5.44 -1.59
C PHE A 126 1.64 5.57 -0.36
N SER A 127 0.33 5.46 -0.56
CA SER A 127 -0.64 5.44 0.53
C SER A 127 -1.09 4.01 0.82
N THR A 128 -0.90 3.54 2.05
CA THR A 128 -1.26 2.17 2.44
C THR A 128 -2.42 2.07 3.44
N PRO A 129 -2.80 3.10 4.24
CA PRO A 129 -3.89 2.96 5.20
C PRO A 129 -5.27 3.00 4.53
N PRO A 130 -6.22 2.15 4.95
CA PRO A 130 -7.61 2.20 4.49
C PRO A 130 -8.39 3.30 5.23
N ALA A 131 -7.86 4.50 5.22
CA ALA A 131 -8.46 5.69 5.83
C ALA A 131 -7.96 6.92 5.07
N ARG A 132 -8.82 7.89 4.82
CA ARG A 132 -8.48 9.10 4.06
C ARG A 132 -7.40 9.91 4.77
N VAL A 133 -6.15 9.71 4.36
CA VAL A 133 -4.96 10.39 4.88
C VAL A 133 -4.41 11.44 3.93
N LEU A 134 -4.73 11.36 2.64
CA LEU A 134 -4.36 12.35 1.62
C LEU A 134 -5.62 13.02 1.09
N ASP A 135 -6.11 13.99 1.86
CA ASP A 135 -7.20 14.89 1.51
C ASP A 135 -6.73 16.04 0.61
N GLU A 136 -7.66 16.90 0.18
CA GLU A 136 -7.35 18.04 -0.70
C GLU A 136 -6.29 18.96 -0.11
N LYS A 137 -6.33 19.23 1.21
CA LYS A 137 -5.36 20.11 1.89
C LYS A 137 -3.94 19.57 1.77
N ARG A 138 -3.76 18.27 1.99
CA ARG A 138 -2.47 17.59 1.92
C ARG A 138 -1.99 17.41 0.47
N LEU A 139 -2.91 17.11 -0.45
CA LEU A 139 -2.57 17.01 -1.87
C LEU A 139 -2.04 18.33 -2.45
N ARG A 140 -2.50 19.49 -1.96
CA ARG A 140 -1.96 20.82 -2.33
C ARG A 140 -0.51 21.05 -1.90
N ARG A 141 0.04 20.21 -1.02
CA ARG A 141 1.43 20.30 -0.54
C ARG A 141 2.41 19.56 -1.44
N LEU A 142 1.92 18.78 -2.39
CA LEU A 142 2.75 18.06 -3.35
C LEU A 142 3.26 18.98 -4.45
N ASP A 143 4.44 18.68 -4.95
CA ASP A 143 5.02 19.35 -6.10
C ASP A 143 4.28 18.90 -7.38
N GLU A 144 4.37 19.70 -8.43
CA GLU A 144 3.61 19.51 -9.67
C GLU A 144 3.92 18.18 -10.38
N ASP A 145 5.16 17.68 -10.26
CA ASP A 145 5.62 16.44 -10.87
C ASP A 145 5.47 15.21 -9.97
N ALA A 146 4.94 15.39 -8.76
CA ALA A 146 4.69 14.30 -7.83
C ALA A 146 3.60 13.34 -8.31
N MET A 147 3.74 12.06 -7.95
CA MET A 147 2.70 11.07 -8.16
C MET A 147 2.29 10.38 -6.87
N VAL A 148 1.01 10.02 -6.76
CA VAL A 148 0.43 9.36 -5.60
C VAL A 148 -0.20 8.04 -6.02
N ILE A 149 0.21 6.96 -5.38
CA ILE A 149 -0.31 5.60 -5.63
C ILE A 149 -1.05 5.12 -4.37
N ASP A 150 -2.35 4.94 -4.47
CA ASP A 150 -3.17 4.43 -3.39
C ASP A 150 -3.27 2.91 -3.46
N LEU A 151 -2.66 2.24 -2.49
CA LEU A 151 -2.61 0.78 -2.35
C LEU A 151 -3.65 0.26 -1.35
N SER A 152 -4.40 1.17 -0.75
CA SER A 152 -5.34 0.83 0.30
C SER A 152 -6.63 0.21 -0.24
N SER A 153 -7.28 -0.61 0.59
CA SER A 153 -8.67 -1.01 0.36
C SER A 153 -9.63 0.12 0.76
N ALA A 154 -10.92 -0.01 0.40
CA ALA A 154 -11.94 0.92 0.86
C ALA A 154 -11.89 1.10 2.41
N PRO A 155 -12.11 2.31 2.92
CA PRO A 155 -12.61 3.53 2.26
C PRO A 155 -11.54 4.38 1.52
N TYR A 156 -10.38 3.82 1.22
CA TYR A 156 -9.27 4.40 0.48
C TYR A 156 -8.52 5.54 1.19
N GLY A 157 -7.20 5.62 0.93
CA GLY A 157 -6.31 6.56 1.58
C GLY A 157 -6.23 7.93 0.90
N VAL A 158 -6.55 8.00 -0.40
CA VAL A 158 -6.37 9.19 -1.24
C VAL A 158 -7.70 9.71 -1.78
N ASP A 159 -7.90 11.02 -1.72
CA ASP A 159 -8.98 11.71 -2.42
C ASP A 159 -8.60 11.92 -3.89
N VAL A 160 -8.82 10.90 -4.72
CA VAL A 160 -8.48 10.95 -6.15
C VAL A 160 -9.29 11.98 -6.93
N GLU A 161 -10.50 12.33 -6.47
CA GLU A 161 -11.30 13.37 -7.10
C GLU A 161 -10.73 14.78 -6.79
N ALA A 162 -10.29 15.01 -5.56
CA ALA A 162 -9.55 16.22 -5.22
C ALA A 162 -8.23 16.30 -5.99
N ALA A 163 -7.47 15.20 -6.07
CA ALA A 163 -6.23 15.14 -6.84
C ALA A 163 -6.46 15.53 -8.29
N ARG A 164 -7.52 15.01 -8.93
CA ARG A 164 -7.88 15.35 -10.32
C ARG A 164 -8.18 16.84 -10.49
N ARG A 165 -8.93 17.45 -9.55
CA ARG A 165 -9.21 18.90 -9.59
C ARG A 165 -7.96 19.75 -9.43
N LEU A 166 -6.98 19.26 -8.70
CA LEU A 166 -5.70 19.94 -8.43
C LEU A 166 -4.64 19.70 -9.51
N GLY A 167 -4.89 18.82 -10.48
CA GLY A 167 -3.88 18.41 -11.46
C GLY A 167 -2.82 17.47 -10.89
N VAL A 168 -3.00 16.95 -9.67
CA VAL A 168 -2.08 15.98 -9.05
C VAL A 168 -2.27 14.60 -9.67
N ARG A 169 -1.19 13.97 -10.07
CA ARG A 169 -1.20 12.61 -10.62
C ARG A 169 -1.44 11.59 -9.49
N ALA A 170 -2.69 11.19 -9.30
CA ALA A 170 -3.05 10.22 -8.26
C ALA A 170 -4.00 9.15 -8.79
N TRP A 171 -3.75 7.90 -8.42
CA TRP A 171 -4.60 6.77 -8.81
C TRP A 171 -4.56 5.64 -7.78
N ARG A 172 -5.50 4.70 -7.91
CA ARG A 172 -5.60 3.48 -7.10
C ARG A 172 -5.05 2.28 -7.86
N GLU A 173 -4.31 1.43 -7.16
CA GLU A 173 -3.76 0.19 -7.70
C GLU A 173 -4.26 -1.04 -6.93
N PRO A 174 -5.49 -1.49 -7.18
CA PRO A 174 -6.03 -2.67 -6.52
C PRO A 174 -5.48 -3.96 -7.14
N GLY A 175 -5.35 -5.01 -6.31
CA GLY A 175 -5.10 -6.37 -6.79
C GLY A 175 -3.74 -6.58 -7.46
N LEU A 176 -2.71 -5.84 -7.04
CA LEU A 176 -1.36 -5.90 -7.61
C LEU A 176 -0.75 -7.32 -7.64
N PRO A 177 -0.84 -8.15 -6.58
CA PRO A 177 -0.30 -9.50 -6.64
C PRO A 177 -0.90 -10.34 -7.78
N GLY A 178 -2.20 -10.36 -7.93
CA GLY A 178 -2.86 -11.11 -9.01
C GLY A 178 -2.63 -10.56 -10.42
N ARG A 179 -2.13 -9.32 -10.55
CA ARG A 179 -1.81 -8.69 -11.83
C ARG A 179 -0.38 -8.99 -12.28
N TYR A 180 0.58 -9.05 -11.35
CA TYR A 180 2.00 -9.19 -11.64
C TYR A 180 2.56 -10.56 -11.27
N CYS A 181 1.87 -11.29 -10.39
CA CYS A 181 2.25 -12.63 -9.91
C CYS A 181 1.00 -13.53 -9.87
N PRO A 182 0.37 -13.83 -11.04
CA PRO A 182 -0.86 -14.61 -11.12
C PRO A 182 -0.68 -16.08 -10.69
#